data_ca5d29ef3013a3a417b634ea317d4aa8
#
_entry.id   ca5d29ef3013a3a417b634ea317d4aa8
#
_cell.length_a   1.000
_cell.length_b   1.000
_cell.length_c   1.000
_cell.angle_alpha   90.00
_cell.angle_beta   90.00
_cell.angle_gamma   90.00
#
_symmetry.space_group_name_H-M   'P 1'
#
loop_
_entity.id
_entity.type
_entity.pdbx_description
1 polymer ?
#
loop_
_entity_poly.entity_id
_entity_poly.type
_entity_poly.pdbx_seq_one_letter_code
_entity_poly.pdbx_strand_id
1 'polypeptide(L)'
;MYIAKRYTNLEVHISTQQSLANSLAVKFYEEYGASRVVLARELSIKEIEEIKRNTNLELEVFIHGGMCSSYSGRCMLSNHMTNRDANRGGCAHSCRWNYDLYMGDELISDNDRFQFSSKDLMAVNQLPRLLECADSLKIEGRMKSIHYIATVTKVYRMIIDEYYETGTIKDIEYYKKEIQKAENRLFSHGFLEGMTTIKEQLYNMRSENPTQDFVGIILDYNEETQEALVEVRNHFKPYSTLEAFGPNLRSTQFQIKEIINERGESVDAARHPKEHVYIYSPIKLTKYDMIRLVR
;
A
#
# COMPACT_ATOMS: atom_id res chain seq x y z
N MET A 1 27.13 -0.63 9.60
CA MET A 1 27.53 0.68 9.12
C MET A 1 29.04 0.84 8.99
N TYR A 2 29.86 0.71 10.04
CA TYR A 2 31.32 0.84 10.00
C TYR A 2 31.99 0.09 8.84
N ILE A 3 31.68 -1.21 8.66
CA ILE A 3 32.24 -2.04 7.59
C ILE A 3 31.86 -1.48 6.20
N ALA A 4 30.59 -1.15 6.00
CA ALA A 4 30.12 -0.60 4.72
C ALA A 4 30.86 0.69 4.36
N LYS A 5 30.98 1.61 5.29
CA LYS A 5 31.70 2.88 5.08
C LYS A 5 33.20 2.71 4.85
N ARG A 6 33.84 1.73 5.51
CA ARG A 6 35.29 1.50 5.41
C ARG A 6 35.70 0.78 4.13
N TYR A 7 34.87 -0.13 3.63
CA TYR A 7 35.23 -1.06 2.56
C TYR A 7 34.44 -0.86 1.27
N THR A 8 33.47 0.06 1.24
CA THR A 8 32.67 0.34 0.05
C THR A 8 32.38 1.82 -0.08
N ASN A 9 31.98 2.22 -1.29
CA ASN A 9 31.46 3.58 -1.57
C ASN A 9 29.93 3.63 -1.56
N LEU A 10 29.27 2.59 -1.00
CA LEU A 10 27.81 2.54 -0.95
C LEU A 10 27.23 3.58 0.01
N GLU A 11 26.14 4.15 -0.37
CA GLU A 11 25.32 4.94 0.54
C GLU A 11 24.73 4.05 1.62
N VAL A 12 24.68 4.57 2.84
CA VAL A 12 24.17 3.83 4.00
C VAL A 12 22.86 4.45 4.45
N HIS A 13 21.78 3.71 4.27
CA HIS A 13 20.46 4.05 4.77
C HIS A 13 20.16 3.31 6.06
N ILE A 14 19.68 4.01 7.08
CA ILE A 14 19.32 3.43 8.36
C ILE A 14 17.85 3.02 8.35
N SER A 15 17.62 1.74 8.58
CA SER A 15 16.27 1.15 8.58
C SER A 15 15.41 1.65 9.74
N THR A 16 14.09 1.68 9.54
CA THR A 16 13.09 1.88 10.60
C THR A 16 13.24 0.89 11.78
N GLN A 17 13.92 -0.25 11.57
CA GLN A 17 14.25 -1.22 12.61
C GLN A 17 15.17 -0.67 13.71
N GLN A 18 15.78 0.50 13.50
CA GLN A 18 16.59 1.19 14.51
C GLN A 18 15.76 2.10 15.42
N SER A 19 14.44 2.14 15.24
CA SER A 19 13.49 2.91 16.09
C SER A 19 13.84 4.40 16.17
N LEU A 20 14.18 5.03 15.04
CA LEU A 20 14.56 6.44 15.01
C LEU A 20 13.32 7.31 15.19
N ALA A 21 13.13 7.80 16.41
CA ALA A 21 11.95 8.53 16.84
C ALA A 21 12.25 9.92 17.43
N ASN A 22 13.47 10.44 17.30
CA ASN A 22 13.83 11.78 17.74
C ASN A 22 15.08 12.30 17.02
N SER A 23 15.29 13.60 17.06
CA SER A 23 16.41 14.29 16.38
C SER A 23 17.79 13.86 16.89
N LEU A 24 17.95 13.54 18.18
CA LEU A 24 19.25 13.11 18.72
C LEU A 24 19.68 11.75 18.15
N ALA A 25 18.72 10.80 18.05
CA ALA A 25 19.00 9.50 17.45
C ALA A 25 19.34 9.60 15.95
N VAL A 26 18.68 10.50 15.22
CA VAL A 26 18.98 10.77 13.81
C VAL A 26 20.37 11.41 13.67
N LYS A 27 20.69 12.39 14.49
CA LYS A 27 21.99 13.07 14.50
C LYS A 27 23.16 12.13 14.81
N PHE A 28 22.94 11.16 15.70
CA PHE A 28 23.94 10.11 15.95
C PHE A 28 24.33 9.39 14.66
N TYR A 29 23.36 8.98 13.83
CA TYR A 29 23.66 8.31 12.56
C TYR A 29 24.22 9.25 11.50
N GLU A 30 23.88 10.54 11.53
CA GLU A 30 24.48 11.57 10.69
C GLU A 30 25.98 11.68 10.96
N GLU A 31 26.37 11.75 12.22
CA GLU A 31 27.79 11.79 12.64
C GLU A 31 28.58 10.55 12.22
N TYR A 32 27.93 9.39 12.16
CA TYR A 32 28.52 8.16 11.62
C TYR A 32 28.49 8.06 10.10
N GLY A 33 27.98 9.07 9.41
CA GLY A 33 28.01 9.18 7.95
C GLY A 33 26.92 8.40 7.21
N ALA A 34 25.76 8.19 7.82
CA ALA A 34 24.57 7.77 7.06
C ALA A 34 24.20 8.86 6.04
N SER A 35 23.52 8.49 4.96
CA SER A 35 22.98 9.42 3.96
C SER A 35 21.47 9.60 4.10
N ARG A 36 20.76 8.56 4.57
CA ARG A 36 19.31 8.56 4.75
C ARG A 36 18.91 7.79 6.00
N VAL A 37 17.81 8.20 6.62
CA VAL A 37 17.16 7.45 7.70
C VAL A 37 15.70 7.20 7.39
N VAL A 38 15.22 5.98 7.64
CA VAL A 38 13.79 5.64 7.62
C VAL A 38 13.26 5.84 9.02
N LEU A 39 12.42 6.83 9.20
CA LEU A 39 11.87 7.17 10.51
C LEU A 39 10.92 6.10 11.05
N ALA A 40 10.79 6.05 12.36
CA ALA A 40 9.80 5.23 13.05
C ALA A 40 8.37 5.68 12.67
N ARG A 41 7.42 4.72 12.63
CA ARG A 41 6.01 5.02 12.29
C ARG A 41 5.24 5.71 13.42
N GLU A 42 5.84 5.79 14.59
CA GLU A 42 5.26 6.35 15.80
C GLU A 42 5.38 7.87 15.89
N LEU A 43 5.99 8.51 14.88
CA LEU A 43 6.18 9.95 14.84
C LEU A 43 4.96 10.68 14.27
N SER A 44 4.63 11.80 14.91
CA SER A 44 3.73 12.80 14.33
C SER A 44 4.44 13.68 13.31
N ILE A 45 3.68 14.35 12.45
CA ILE A 45 4.25 15.28 11.45
C ILE A 45 5.05 16.40 12.13
N LYS A 46 4.60 16.89 13.29
CA LYS A 46 5.32 17.94 14.05
C LYS A 46 6.71 17.47 14.48
N GLU A 47 6.82 16.22 14.92
CA GLU A 47 8.10 15.61 15.31
C GLU A 47 8.98 15.36 14.07
N ILE A 48 8.41 14.96 12.94
CA ILE A 48 9.14 14.80 11.67
C ILE A 48 9.69 16.16 11.20
N GLU A 49 8.89 17.21 11.23
CA GLU A 49 9.30 18.58 10.92
C GLU A 49 10.43 19.07 11.86
N GLU A 50 10.34 18.74 13.15
CA GLU A 50 11.40 19.05 14.11
C GLU A 50 12.70 18.31 13.80
N ILE A 51 12.62 17.01 13.49
CA ILE A 51 13.78 16.21 13.09
C ILE A 51 14.41 16.82 11.84
N LYS A 52 13.59 17.17 10.82
CA LYS A 52 14.09 17.75 9.56
C LYS A 52 14.85 19.06 9.78
N ARG A 53 14.38 19.90 10.69
CA ARG A 53 15.09 21.15 11.03
C ARG A 53 16.45 20.92 11.72
N ASN A 54 16.67 19.75 12.32
CA ASN A 54 17.84 19.44 13.13
C ASN A 54 18.83 18.47 12.46
N THR A 55 18.62 18.09 11.19
CA THR A 55 19.50 17.17 10.46
C THR A 55 19.62 17.56 8.99
N ASN A 56 20.77 17.22 8.38
CA ASN A 56 20.97 17.30 6.93
C ASN A 56 20.73 15.95 6.23
N LEU A 57 20.41 14.89 6.97
CA LEU A 57 20.11 13.59 6.39
C LEU A 57 18.81 13.65 5.60
N GLU A 58 18.72 12.82 4.57
CA GLU A 58 17.45 12.52 3.93
C GLU A 58 16.55 11.73 4.87
N LEU A 59 15.31 12.19 5.00
CA LEU A 59 14.28 11.54 5.80
C LEU A 59 13.33 10.74 4.90
N GLU A 60 13.22 9.44 5.15
CA GLU A 60 12.24 8.56 4.52
C GLU A 60 11.11 8.28 5.49
N VAL A 61 9.86 8.54 5.07
CA VAL A 61 8.67 8.45 5.91
C VAL A 61 7.65 7.50 5.30
N PHE A 62 7.05 6.63 6.11
CA PHE A 62 5.93 5.80 5.67
C PHE A 62 4.68 6.66 5.46
N ILE A 63 4.05 6.49 4.29
CA ILE A 63 2.83 7.20 3.91
C ILE A 63 1.63 6.26 3.71
N HIS A 64 1.87 4.96 3.51
CA HIS A 64 0.80 4.01 3.23
C HIS A 64 1.17 2.58 3.61
N GLY A 65 0.14 1.81 3.99
CA GLY A 65 0.23 0.37 4.24
C GLY A 65 0.15 -0.03 5.70
N GLY A 66 0.54 -1.26 6.01
CA GLY A 66 0.32 -1.86 7.31
C GLY A 66 1.01 -1.15 8.47
N MET A 67 0.23 -0.80 9.49
CA MET A 67 0.74 -0.38 10.78
C MET A 67 1.13 -1.59 11.65
N CYS A 68 2.06 -1.42 12.54
CA CYS A 68 2.54 -2.45 13.46
C CYS A 68 1.94 -2.26 14.86
N SER A 69 1.62 -3.35 15.55
CA SER A 69 1.21 -3.31 16.97
C SER A 69 2.38 -3.07 17.93
N SER A 70 3.62 -3.28 17.46
CA SER A 70 4.83 -3.05 18.22
C SER A 70 5.54 -1.80 17.75
N TYR A 71 6.32 -1.18 18.63
CA TYR A 71 7.28 -0.16 18.23
C TYR A 71 8.18 -0.65 17.10
N SER A 72 8.52 0.24 16.18
CA SER A 72 9.41 -0.03 15.06
C SER A 72 10.72 -0.68 15.56
N GLY A 73 11.05 -1.87 15.00
CA GLY A 73 12.25 -2.62 15.37
C GLY A 73 12.19 -3.34 16.73
N ARG A 74 11.04 -3.45 17.40
CA ARG A 74 10.91 -4.05 18.74
C ARG A 74 9.91 -5.20 18.82
N CYS A 75 9.50 -5.75 17.68
CA CYS A 75 8.53 -6.84 17.67
C CYS A 75 9.17 -8.17 18.12
N MET A 76 8.64 -8.76 19.18
CA MET A 76 9.00 -10.10 19.67
C MET A 76 7.95 -11.16 19.31
N LEU A 77 6.71 -10.72 19.02
CA LEU A 77 5.58 -11.63 18.83
C LEU A 77 5.78 -12.60 17.67
N SER A 78 6.20 -12.10 16.50
CA SER A 78 6.45 -12.95 15.33
C SER A 78 7.56 -14.00 15.59
N ASN A 79 8.64 -13.59 16.27
CA ASN A 79 9.71 -14.51 16.62
C ASN A 79 9.22 -15.59 17.60
N HIS A 80 8.53 -15.18 18.68
CA HIS A 80 8.01 -16.09 19.69
C HIS A 80 7.02 -17.12 19.09
N MET A 81 6.10 -16.66 18.25
CA MET A 81 5.02 -17.50 17.71
C MET A 81 5.48 -18.39 16.53
N THR A 82 6.49 -18.00 15.77
CA THR A 82 6.81 -18.64 14.49
C THR A 82 8.31 -18.85 14.22
N ASN A 83 9.18 -18.46 15.13
CA ASN A 83 10.63 -18.39 14.93
C ASN A 83 11.05 -17.49 13.73
N ARG A 84 10.17 -16.57 13.30
CA ARG A 84 10.45 -15.61 12.22
C ARG A 84 10.69 -14.23 12.80
N ASP A 85 11.90 -13.73 12.67
CA ASP A 85 12.30 -12.44 13.22
C ASP A 85 11.74 -11.29 12.39
N ALA A 86 10.71 -10.63 12.93
CA ALA A 86 10.09 -9.46 12.28
C ALA A 86 11.07 -8.29 12.11
N ASN A 87 12.04 -8.15 13.03
CA ASN A 87 13.02 -7.07 13.01
C ASN A 87 14.10 -7.28 11.95
N ARG A 88 14.15 -8.48 11.36
CA ARG A 88 15.01 -8.86 10.22
C ARG A 88 14.22 -9.08 8.92
N GLY A 89 13.01 -8.54 8.84
CA GLY A 89 12.13 -8.67 7.67
C GLY A 89 11.32 -9.97 7.62
N GLY A 90 11.37 -10.83 8.66
CA GLY A 90 10.67 -12.12 8.73
C GLY A 90 9.26 -12.07 9.31
N CYS A 91 8.61 -10.90 9.39
CA CYS A 91 7.29 -10.75 10.00
C CYS A 91 6.26 -11.76 9.45
N ALA A 92 5.67 -12.55 10.36
CA ALA A 92 4.60 -13.51 10.07
C ALA A 92 3.20 -12.93 10.24
N HIS A 93 3.08 -11.65 10.58
CA HIS A 93 1.83 -10.97 10.90
C HIS A 93 1.04 -11.63 12.05
N SER A 94 1.74 -12.24 13.03
CA SER A 94 1.09 -12.94 14.15
C SER A 94 0.14 -12.04 14.95
N CYS A 95 0.41 -10.73 15.05
CA CYS A 95 -0.49 -9.77 15.68
C CYS A 95 -1.88 -9.67 15.00
N ARG A 96 -2.04 -10.25 13.83
CA ARG A 96 -3.28 -10.22 13.02
C ARG A 96 -4.01 -11.55 13.02
N TRP A 97 -3.51 -12.53 13.76
CA TRP A 97 -4.20 -13.80 13.96
C TRP A 97 -5.33 -13.63 14.96
N ASN A 98 -6.29 -14.52 14.90
CA ASN A 98 -7.35 -14.59 15.88
C ASN A 98 -6.86 -15.37 17.10
N TYR A 99 -7.04 -14.80 18.27
CA TYR A 99 -6.67 -15.39 19.55
C TYR A 99 -7.90 -15.56 20.42
N ASP A 100 -7.93 -16.65 21.19
CA ASP A 100 -8.85 -16.79 22.30
C ASP A 100 -8.23 -16.11 23.53
N LEU A 101 -9.00 -15.26 24.20
CA LEU A 101 -8.53 -14.50 25.37
C LEU A 101 -9.07 -15.15 26.65
N TYR A 102 -8.17 -15.48 27.55
CA TYR A 102 -8.50 -16.10 28.84
C TYR A 102 -8.15 -15.17 29.99
N MET A 103 -8.96 -15.18 31.04
CA MET A 103 -8.65 -14.61 32.33
C MET A 103 -8.60 -15.76 33.36
N GLY A 104 -7.39 -16.22 33.71
CA GLY A 104 -7.20 -17.51 34.35
C GLY A 104 -7.62 -18.66 33.41
N ASP A 105 -8.53 -19.51 33.84
CA ASP A 105 -9.08 -20.62 33.05
C ASP A 105 -10.40 -20.25 32.34
N GLU A 106 -10.90 -19.05 32.53
CA GLU A 106 -12.16 -18.59 31.94
C GLU A 106 -11.91 -17.94 30.57
N LEU A 107 -12.60 -18.45 29.53
CA LEU A 107 -12.60 -17.85 28.19
C LEU A 107 -13.47 -16.57 28.22
N ILE A 108 -12.84 -15.41 28.00
CA ILE A 108 -13.53 -14.11 28.01
C ILE A 108 -13.73 -13.50 26.61
N SER A 109 -13.15 -14.10 25.58
CA SER A 109 -13.30 -13.65 24.16
C SER A 109 -14.52 -14.29 23.53
N ASP A 110 -15.63 -14.39 24.19
CA ASP A 110 -16.91 -14.96 23.74
C ASP A 110 -16.98 -15.07 22.19
N ASN A 111 -17.79 -15.36 21.43
CA ASN A 111 -17.80 -15.57 19.98
C ASN A 111 -16.92 -14.65 19.08
N ASP A 112 -16.32 -13.61 19.66
CA ASP A 112 -15.45 -12.62 19.01
C ASP A 112 -13.98 -12.83 19.38
N ARG A 113 -13.23 -13.42 18.46
CA ARG A 113 -11.78 -13.66 18.66
C ARG A 113 -11.01 -12.34 18.74
N PHE A 114 -10.08 -12.27 19.69
CA PHE A 114 -9.23 -11.13 19.90
C PHE A 114 -8.14 -11.01 18.84
N GLN A 115 -7.89 -9.79 18.36
CA GLN A 115 -6.78 -9.44 17.46
C GLN A 115 -6.09 -8.17 17.94
N PHE A 116 -4.76 -8.13 17.79
CA PHE A 116 -3.96 -6.90 17.97
C PHE A 116 -3.95 -6.02 16.71
N SER A 117 -4.91 -6.17 15.83
CA SER A 117 -4.88 -5.55 14.51
C SER A 117 -5.15 -4.05 14.59
N SER A 118 -4.32 -3.27 13.89
CA SER A 118 -4.54 -1.85 13.66
C SER A 118 -5.04 -1.59 12.24
N LYS A 119 -5.70 -0.47 12.02
CA LYS A 119 -5.99 0.06 10.69
C LYS A 119 -4.69 0.31 9.93
N ASP A 120 -4.76 0.25 8.61
CA ASP A 120 -3.61 0.56 7.75
C ASP A 120 -3.43 2.09 7.68
N LEU A 121 -2.18 2.53 7.52
CA LEU A 121 -1.85 3.93 7.31
C LEU A 121 -2.31 4.39 5.92
N MET A 122 -2.93 5.56 5.85
CA MET A 122 -3.19 6.29 4.60
C MET A 122 -2.99 7.79 4.85
N ALA A 123 -1.87 8.33 4.38
CA ALA A 123 -1.44 9.71 4.63
C ALA A 123 -1.89 10.70 3.54
N VAL A 124 -2.96 10.42 2.79
CA VAL A 124 -3.43 11.30 1.69
C VAL A 124 -3.70 12.73 2.18
N ASN A 125 -4.36 12.87 3.34
CA ASN A 125 -4.64 14.19 3.93
C ASN A 125 -3.38 14.92 4.41
N GLN A 126 -2.38 14.16 4.86
CA GLN A 126 -1.16 14.69 5.46
C GLN A 126 -0.05 14.93 4.43
N LEU A 127 -0.26 14.48 3.19
CA LEU A 127 0.76 14.47 2.17
C LEU A 127 1.37 15.86 1.87
N PRO A 128 0.60 16.97 1.76
CA PRO A 128 1.18 18.30 1.55
C PRO A 128 2.26 18.66 2.56
N ARG A 129 1.99 18.43 3.85
CA ARG A 129 2.98 18.71 4.90
C ARG A 129 4.16 17.75 4.86
N LEU A 130 3.94 16.48 4.54
CA LEU A 130 5.02 15.50 4.42
C LEU A 130 5.95 15.81 3.25
N LEU A 131 5.44 16.35 2.14
CA LEU A 131 6.25 16.78 1.00
C LEU A 131 7.20 17.93 1.32
N GLU A 132 6.93 18.71 2.37
CA GLU A 132 7.79 19.80 2.82
C GLU A 132 8.93 19.35 3.76
N CYS A 133 8.79 18.16 4.40
CA CYS A 133 9.74 17.72 5.42
C CYS A 133 10.32 16.31 5.20
N ALA A 134 9.85 15.57 4.22
CA ALA A 134 10.35 14.24 3.87
C ALA A 134 10.99 14.25 2.47
N ASP A 135 12.16 13.64 2.34
CA ASP A 135 12.87 13.52 1.07
C ASP A 135 12.47 12.25 0.31
N SER A 136 11.94 11.26 1.01
CA SER A 136 11.48 9.99 0.44
C SER A 136 10.19 9.52 1.10
N LEU A 137 9.24 9.08 0.29
CA LEU A 137 7.93 8.60 0.72
C LEU A 137 7.84 7.09 0.53
N LYS A 138 7.52 6.35 1.60
CA LYS A 138 7.54 4.90 1.61
C LYS A 138 6.14 4.30 1.66
N ILE A 139 5.85 3.43 0.67
CA ILE A 139 4.64 2.60 0.62
C ILE A 139 5.01 1.19 1.07
N GLU A 140 4.30 0.64 2.06
CA GLU A 140 4.43 -0.77 2.45
C GLU A 140 3.39 -1.61 1.68
N GLY A 141 3.86 -2.66 1.03
CA GLY A 141 2.99 -3.53 0.24
C GLY A 141 3.63 -4.89 -0.10
N ARG A 142 4.65 -5.33 0.67
CA ARG A 142 5.40 -6.56 0.37
C ARG A 142 4.52 -7.80 0.19
N MET A 143 3.46 -7.93 0.97
CA MET A 143 2.53 -9.05 0.94
C MET A 143 1.26 -8.76 0.16
N LYS A 144 1.20 -7.64 -0.53
CA LYS A 144 0.03 -7.20 -1.29
C LYS A 144 0.10 -7.61 -2.75
N SER A 145 -1.04 -7.60 -3.42
CA SER A 145 -1.16 -7.92 -4.85
C SER A 145 -0.51 -6.85 -5.74
N ILE A 146 -0.20 -7.21 -6.97
CA ILE A 146 0.27 -6.25 -7.98
C ILE A 146 -0.77 -5.14 -8.22
N HIS A 147 -2.06 -5.47 -8.17
CA HIS A 147 -3.15 -4.51 -8.29
C HIS A 147 -3.11 -3.46 -7.16
N TYR A 148 -2.89 -3.88 -5.92
CA TYR A 148 -2.73 -2.97 -4.79
C TYR A 148 -1.54 -2.03 -5.00
N ILE A 149 -0.38 -2.58 -5.35
CA ILE A 149 0.84 -1.78 -5.56
C ILE A 149 0.63 -0.76 -6.67
N ALA A 150 0.09 -1.19 -7.81
CA ALA A 150 -0.16 -0.31 -8.95
C ALA A 150 -1.17 0.80 -8.60
N THR A 151 -2.29 0.44 -7.95
CA THR A 151 -3.34 1.41 -7.57
C THR A 151 -2.79 2.45 -6.59
N VAL A 152 -2.16 2.02 -5.51
CA VAL A 152 -1.66 2.91 -4.45
C VAL A 152 -0.55 3.80 -4.99
N THR A 153 0.43 3.24 -5.70
CA THR A 153 1.54 4.02 -6.26
C THR A 153 1.06 5.06 -7.26
N LYS A 154 0.14 4.67 -8.15
CA LYS A 154 -0.48 5.60 -9.11
C LYS A 154 -1.14 6.77 -8.38
N VAL A 155 -1.98 6.49 -7.39
CA VAL A 155 -2.73 7.54 -6.70
C VAL A 155 -1.79 8.51 -5.98
N TYR A 156 -0.80 8.01 -5.24
CA TYR A 156 0.17 8.90 -4.61
C TYR A 156 0.99 9.69 -5.63
N ARG A 157 1.35 9.10 -6.78
CA ARG A 157 2.04 9.83 -7.85
C ARG A 157 1.18 10.95 -8.40
N MET A 158 -0.12 10.71 -8.64
CA MET A 158 -1.05 11.73 -9.11
C MET A 158 -1.19 12.88 -8.11
N ILE A 159 -1.30 12.57 -6.81
CA ILE A 159 -1.40 13.60 -5.76
C ILE A 159 -0.14 14.45 -5.71
N ILE A 160 1.04 13.82 -5.78
CA ILE A 160 2.34 14.51 -5.73
C ILE A 160 2.48 15.42 -6.95
N ASP A 161 2.15 14.95 -8.14
CA ASP A 161 2.22 15.74 -9.37
C ASP A 161 1.28 16.93 -9.31
N GLU A 162 0.01 16.73 -8.91
CA GLU A 162 -0.94 17.83 -8.73
C GLU A 162 -0.45 18.86 -7.72
N TYR A 163 0.12 18.41 -6.60
CA TYR A 163 0.64 19.33 -5.58
C TYR A 163 1.80 20.18 -6.10
N TYR A 164 2.77 19.57 -6.79
CA TYR A 164 3.91 20.32 -7.36
C TYR A 164 3.51 21.23 -8.51
N GLU A 165 2.48 20.88 -9.27
CA GLU A 165 1.98 21.71 -10.37
C GLU A 165 1.12 22.88 -9.89
N THR A 166 0.31 22.69 -8.85
CA THR A 166 -0.75 23.63 -8.47
C THR A 166 -0.62 24.22 -7.06
N GLY A 167 0.29 23.67 -6.23
CA GLY A 167 0.44 24.02 -4.82
C GLY A 167 -0.69 23.52 -3.92
N THR A 168 -1.68 22.82 -4.47
CA THR A 168 -2.85 22.34 -3.72
C THR A 168 -3.33 20.99 -4.24
N ILE A 169 -4.11 20.26 -3.43
CA ILE A 169 -4.80 19.03 -3.84
C ILE A 169 -6.29 19.35 -3.92
N LYS A 170 -6.86 19.29 -5.13
CA LYS A 170 -8.24 19.75 -5.39
C LYS A 170 -9.30 18.78 -4.91
N ASP A 171 -9.08 17.46 -5.08
CA ASP A 171 -10.10 16.44 -4.79
C ASP A 171 -9.51 15.27 -3.98
N ILE A 172 -9.27 15.52 -2.71
CA ILE A 172 -8.75 14.50 -1.77
C ILE A 172 -9.68 13.28 -1.68
N GLU A 173 -11.00 13.48 -1.76
CA GLU A 173 -11.95 12.39 -1.64
C GLU A 173 -11.95 11.47 -2.88
N TYR A 174 -11.68 11.99 -4.06
CA TYR A 174 -11.43 11.18 -5.25
C TYR A 174 -10.24 10.24 -5.04
N TYR A 175 -9.11 10.75 -4.56
CA TYR A 175 -7.91 9.95 -4.31
C TYR A 175 -8.12 8.88 -3.25
N LYS A 176 -8.82 9.18 -2.17
CA LYS A 176 -9.18 8.19 -1.15
C LYS A 176 -10.05 7.08 -1.73
N LYS A 177 -11.06 7.42 -2.52
CA LYS A 177 -11.93 6.44 -3.20
C LYS A 177 -11.14 5.57 -4.18
N GLU A 178 -10.19 6.13 -4.92
CA GLU A 178 -9.32 5.36 -5.82
C GLU A 178 -8.47 4.34 -5.05
N ILE A 179 -7.86 4.74 -3.92
CA ILE A 179 -7.08 3.82 -3.06
C ILE A 179 -7.97 2.68 -2.53
N GLN A 180 -9.21 2.97 -2.14
CA GLN A 180 -10.13 1.97 -1.60
C GLN A 180 -10.59 0.92 -2.61
N LYS A 181 -10.34 1.11 -3.90
CA LYS A 181 -10.62 0.12 -4.94
C LYS A 181 -9.65 -1.07 -4.91
N ALA A 182 -8.48 -0.92 -4.29
CA ALA A 182 -7.55 -2.02 -4.05
C ALA A 182 -7.88 -2.75 -2.74
N GLU A 183 -7.40 -3.98 -2.60
CA GLU A 183 -7.51 -4.75 -1.36
C GLU A 183 -6.87 -4.00 -0.19
N ASN A 184 -7.69 -3.59 0.77
CA ASN A 184 -7.21 -2.82 1.91
C ASN A 184 -7.95 -3.20 3.20
N ARG A 185 -7.40 -2.73 4.32
CA ARG A 185 -8.10 -2.62 5.59
C ARG A 185 -8.73 -1.25 5.71
N LEU A 186 -9.48 -1.05 6.77
CA LEU A 186 -9.86 0.31 7.13
C LEU A 186 -8.60 1.14 7.35
N PHE A 187 -8.65 2.39 6.96
CA PHE A 187 -7.54 3.31 7.04
C PHE A 187 -7.62 4.24 8.26
N SER A 188 -6.45 4.66 8.71
CA SER A 188 -6.27 5.75 9.67
C SER A 188 -5.06 6.58 9.27
N HIS A 189 -4.86 7.71 9.94
CA HIS A 189 -3.65 8.53 9.82
C HIS A 189 -2.44 7.98 10.61
N GLY A 190 -2.59 6.80 11.27
CA GLY A 190 -1.56 6.30 12.18
C GLY A 190 -1.23 7.32 13.27
N PHE A 191 0.06 7.58 13.48
CA PHE A 191 0.54 8.59 14.45
C PHE A 191 0.75 9.97 13.83
N LEU A 192 0.54 10.15 12.53
CA LEU A 192 0.86 11.42 11.85
C LEU A 192 0.14 12.64 12.45
N GLU A 193 -1.03 12.47 13.03
CA GLU A 193 -1.78 13.53 13.73
C GLU A 193 -1.54 13.54 15.27
N GLY A 194 -0.68 12.66 15.76
CA GLY A 194 -0.36 12.48 17.18
C GLY A 194 -0.70 11.09 17.70
N MET A 195 -0.87 10.97 19.02
CA MET A 195 -1.13 9.67 19.67
C MET A 195 -2.41 9.01 19.15
N THR A 196 -2.30 7.74 18.84
CA THR A 196 -3.44 6.91 18.41
C THR A 196 -4.39 6.58 19.54
N THR A 197 -5.63 6.28 19.21
CA THR A 197 -6.69 5.92 20.14
C THR A 197 -7.29 4.55 19.75
N ILE A 198 -8.34 4.13 20.47
CA ILE A 198 -9.12 2.94 20.13
C ILE A 198 -9.71 3.01 18.70
N LYS A 199 -9.88 4.22 18.15
CA LYS A 199 -10.45 4.42 16.79
C LYS A 199 -9.52 3.95 15.67
N GLU A 200 -8.22 3.88 15.92
CA GLU A 200 -7.21 3.42 14.97
C GLU A 200 -6.99 1.89 15.02
N GLN A 201 -7.68 1.19 15.93
CA GLN A 201 -7.66 -0.26 16.03
C GLN A 201 -8.77 -0.89 15.18
N LEU A 202 -8.60 -2.17 14.82
CA LEU A 202 -9.63 -2.99 14.19
C LEU A 202 -10.18 -3.97 15.20
N TYR A 203 -11.47 -3.89 15.47
CA TYR A 203 -12.19 -4.84 16.31
C TYR A 203 -13.27 -5.54 15.47
N ASN A 204 -13.36 -6.87 15.58
CA ASN A 204 -14.41 -7.70 14.99
C ASN A 204 -14.67 -7.48 13.50
N MET A 205 -13.66 -7.07 12.74
CA MET A 205 -13.76 -6.81 11.31
C MET A 205 -12.81 -7.72 10.53
N ARG A 206 -13.28 -8.27 9.42
CA ARG A 206 -12.40 -8.88 8.44
C ARG A 206 -11.44 -7.84 7.89
N SER A 207 -10.20 -8.21 7.78
CA SER A 207 -9.10 -7.30 7.50
C SER A 207 -9.02 -6.82 6.04
N GLU A 208 -9.85 -7.31 5.13
CA GLU A 208 -9.72 -6.98 3.71
C GLU A 208 -11.10 -7.05 3.02
N ASN A 209 -11.59 -5.91 2.57
CA ASN A 209 -12.78 -5.81 1.74
C ASN A 209 -12.42 -5.00 0.49
N PRO A 210 -12.08 -5.66 -0.63
CA PRO A 210 -11.91 -4.96 -1.89
C PRO A 210 -13.27 -4.39 -2.33
N THR A 211 -13.27 -3.13 -2.77
CA THR A 211 -14.49 -2.51 -3.33
C THR A 211 -14.66 -2.85 -4.80
N GLN A 212 -13.61 -3.36 -5.46
CA GLN A 212 -13.62 -3.81 -6.85
C GLN A 212 -12.73 -5.05 -7.02
N ASP A 213 -13.10 -5.91 -7.96
CA ASP A 213 -12.32 -7.10 -8.29
C ASP A 213 -11.34 -6.82 -9.41
N PHE A 214 -10.06 -7.06 -9.17
CA PHE A 214 -9.04 -7.03 -10.20
C PHE A 214 -9.23 -8.22 -11.16
N VAL A 215 -9.54 -7.96 -12.43
CA VAL A 215 -9.91 -9.01 -13.38
C VAL A 215 -8.92 -9.23 -14.52
N GLY A 216 -8.05 -8.27 -14.82
CA GLY A 216 -7.10 -8.49 -15.91
C GLY A 216 -6.03 -7.43 -16.09
N ILE A 217 -5.01 -7.79 -16.88
CA ILE A 217 -3.93 -6.93 -17.33
C ILE A 217 -3.96 -6.88 -18.86
N ILE A 218 -3.83 -5.69 -19.42
CA ILE A 218 -3.73 -5.49 -20.86
C ILE A 218 -2.33 -5.90 -21.33
N LEU A 219 -2.28 -6.86 -22.22
CA LEU A 219 -1.03 -7.31 -22.85
C LEU A 219 -0.75 -6.57 -24.15
N ASP A 220 -1.82 -6.26 -24.89
CA ASP A 220 -1.77 -5.54 -26.17
C ASP A 220 -3.10 -4.85 -26.48
N TYR A 221 -3.08 -3.85 -27.34
CA TYR A 221 -4.26 -3.14 -27.81
C TYR A 221 -4.12 -2.72 -29.27
N ASN A 222 -5.06 -3.14 -30.09
CA ASN A 222 -5.13 -2.73 -31.48
C ASN A 222 -6.04 -1.50 -31.61
N GLU A 223 -5.45 -0.37 -32.02
CA GLU A 223 -6.19 0.90 -32.17
C GLU A 223 -7.21 0.88 -33.34
N GLU A 224 -6.95 0.09 -34.39
CA GLU A 224 -7.83 0.02 -35.56
C GLU A 224 -9.10 -0.80 -35.28
N THR A 225 -8.95 -1.96 -34.64
CA THR A 225 -10.08 -2.83 -34.26
C THR A 225 -10.67 -2.52 -32.90
N GLN A 226 -9.98 -1.72 -32.09
CA GLN A 226 -10.32 -1.44 -30.70
C GLN A 226 -10.40 -2.70 -29.83
N GLU A 227 -9.60 -3.71 -30.17
CA GLU A 227 -9.50 -4.96 -29.42
C GLU A 227 -8.33 -4.93 -28.45
N ALA A 228 -8.58 -5.33 -27.21
CA ALA A 228 -7.58 -5.49 -26.17
C ALA A 228 -7.34 -6.98 -25.90
N LEU A 229 -6.08 -7.40 -25.94
CA LEU A 229 -5.65 -8.69 -25.43
C LEU A 229 -5.45 -8.60 -23.93
N VAL A 230 -6.20 -9.39 -23.18
CA VAL A 230 -6.24 -9.37 -21.71
C VAL A 230 -5.69 -10.68 -21.15
N GLU A 231 -4.71 -10.59 -20.25
CA GLU A 231 -4.37 -11.69 -19.34
C GLU A 231 -5.34 -11.67 -18.16
N VAL A 232 -6.18 -12.69 -18.07
CA VAL A 232 -7.22 -12.82 -17.05
C VAL A 232 -6.61 -13.04 -15.66
N ARG A 233 -7.13 -12.37 -14.66
CA ARG A 233 -6.71 -12.50 -13.26
C ARG A 233 -7.82 -12.98 -12.35
N ASN A 234 -9.06 -12.69 -12.71
CA ASN A 234 -10.25 -13.14 -12.00
C ASN A 234 -11.42 -13.24 -12.96
N HIS A 235 -12.51 -13.87 -12.51
CA HIS A 235 -13.71 -14.14 -13.29
C HIS A 235 -14.46 -12.86 -13.68
N PHE A 236 -14.87 -12.74 -14.95
CA PHE A 236 -15.80 -11.73 -15.44
C PHE A 236 -16.59 -12.27 -16.66
N LYS A 237 -17.71 -11.62 -16.97
CA LYS A 237 -18.65 -12.07 -18.00
C LYS A 237 -18.89 -11.00 -19.05
N PRO A 238 -19.40 -11.36 -20.24
CA PRO A 238 -20.00 -10.40 -21.16
C PRO A 238 -21.03 -9.50 -20.45
N TYR A 239 -21.17 -8.28 -20.93
CA TYR A 239 -22.02 -7.24 -20.37
C TYR A 239 -21.61 -6.72 -19.01
N SER A 240 -20.45 -7.13 -18.49
CA SER A 240 -19.87 -6.52 -17.29
C SER A 240 -19.40 -5.09 -17.56
N THR A 241 -19.57 -4.22 -16.57
CA THR A 241 -18.93 -2.90 -16.56
C THR A 241 -17.52 -3.06 -15.99
N LEU A 242 -16.52 -2.76 -16.80
CA LEU A 242 -15.12 -2.76 -16.41
C LEU A 242 -14.62 -1.34 -16.23
N GLU A 243 -13.63 -1.17 -15.38
CA GLU A 243 -12.90 0.07 -15.22
C GLU A 243 -11.43 -0.18 -15.57
N ALA A 244 -10.93 0.54 -16.57
CA ALA A 244 -9.52 0.53 -16.93
C ALA A 244 -8.77 1.65 -16.23
N PHE A 245 -7.53 1.36 -15.84
CA PHE A 245 -6.60 2.34 -15.28
C PHE A 245 -5.15 1.93 -15.55
N GLY A 246 -4.26 2.90 -15.65
CA GLY A 246 -2.84 2.69 -15.89
C GLY A 246 -2.02 3.92 -15.52
N PRO A 247 -0.70 3.91 -15.72
CA PRO A 247 0.16 5.05 -15.39
C PRO A 247 -0.30 6.35 -16.05
N ASN A 248 -0.72 6.28 -17.32
CA ASN A 248 -1.16 7.43 -18.12
C ASN A 248 -2.67 7.45 -18.39
N LEU A 249 -3.41 6.50 -17.84
CA LEU A 249 -4.86 6.38 -18.01
C LEU A 249 -5.58 6.66 -16.70
N ARG A 250 -6.34 7.74 -16.64
CA ARG A 250 -7.26 7.99 -15.53
C ARG A 250 -8.32 6.90 -15.50
N SER A 251 -8.76 6.49 -14.31
CA SER A 251 -9.78 5.45 -14.14
C SER A 251 -11.04 5.77 -14.95
N THR A 252 -11.33 4.94 -15.95
CA THR A 252 -12.40 5.14 -16.91
C THR A 252 -13.19 3.86 -17.09
N GLN A 253 -14.52 3.96 -17.00
CA GLN A 253 -15.43 2.83 -17.09
C GLN A 253 -15.90 2.62 -18.53
N PHE A 254 -16.09 1.36 -18.91
CA PHE A 254 -16.69 0.93 -20.16
C PHE A 254 -17.39 -0.41 -19.98
N GLN A 255 -18.35 -0.72 -20.85
CA GLN A 255 -19.06 -1.99 -20.84
C GLN A 255 -18.55 -2.88 -21.98
N ILE A 256 -18.21 -4.10 -21.67
CA ILE A 256 -17.88 -5.12 -22.67
C ILE A 256 -19.16 -5.83 -23.14
N LYS A 257 -19.22 -6.23 -24.41
CA LYS A 257 -20.35 -6.97 -24.99
C LYS A 257 -20.05 -8.44 -25.13
N GLU A 258 -18.82 -8.76 -25.44
CA GLU A 258 -18.36 -10.10 -25.80
C GLU A 258 -16.96 -10.36 -25.25
N ILE A 259 -16.64 -11.63 -25.06
CA ILE A 259 -15.31 -12.10 -24.69
C ILE A 259 -14.96 -13.18 -25.72
N ILE A 260 -13.80 -13.04 -26.37
CA ILE A 260 -13.33 -13.97 -27.40
C ILE A 260 -12.06 -14.66 -26.88
N ASN A 261 -12.00 -15.98 -26.98
CA ASN A 261 -10.82 -16.75 -26.59
C ASN A 261 -9.73 -16.71 -27.69
N GLU A 262 -8.54 -17.29 -27.42
CA GLU A 262 -7.42 -17.34 -28.38
C GLU A 262 -7.73 -18.16 -29.67
N ARG A 263 -8.82 -18.93 -29.68
CA ARG A 263 -9.27 -19.68 -30.88
C ARG A 263 -10.27 -18.88 -31.73
N GLY A 264 -10.59 -17.66 -31.35
CA GLY A 264 -11.58 -16.82 -32.00
C GLY A 264 -13.03 -17.19 -31.71
N GLU A 265 -13.27 -17.95 -30.64
CA GLU A 265 -14.62 -18.38 -30.21
C GLU A 265 -15.14 -17.43 -29.13
N SER A 266 -16.42 -17.05 -29.24
CA SER A 266 -17.11 -16.31 -28.19
C SER A 266 -17.36 -17.20 -26.96
N VAL A 267 -17.03 -16.70 -25.77
CA VAL A 267 -17.20 -17.44 -24.53
C VAL A 267 -18.11 -16.69 -23.56
N ASP A 268 -18.81 -17.43 -22.72
CA ASP A 268 -19.79 -16.90 -21.77
C ASP A 268 -19.17 -16.32 -20.51
N ALA A 269 -17.87 -16.53 -20.29
CA ALA A 269 -17.07 -15.88 -19.24
C ALA A 269 -15.57 -16.14 -19.40
N ALA A 270 -14.74 -15.23 -18.95
CA ALA A 270 -13.35 -15.46 -18.60
C ALA A 270 -13.27 -16.10 -17.21
N ARG A 271 -12.67 -17.28 -17.09
CA ARG A 271 -12.73 -18.09 -15.87
C ARG A 271 -11.39 -18.46 -15.28
N HIS A 272 -10.39 -18.64 -16.14
CA HIS A 272 -9.13 -19.23 -15.71
C HIS A 272 -8.05 -18.16 -15.49
N PRO A 273 -7.42 -18.10 -14.32
CA PRO A 273 -6.27 -17.20 -14.13
C PRO A 273 -5.18 -17.46 -15.18
N LYS A 274 -4.69 -16.37 -15.77
CA LYS A 274 -3.68 -16.35 -16.85
C LYS A 274 -4.14 -16.85 -18.22
N GLU A 275 -5.41 -17.18 -18.42
CA GLU A 275 -5.91 -17.32 -19.80
C GLU A 275 -5.87 -15.96 -20.51
N HIS A 276 -5.78 -16.01 -21.82
CA HIS A 276 -5.80 -14.84 -22.66
C HIS A 276 -7.15 -14.73 -23.37
N VAL A 277 -7.72 -13.55 -23.35
CA VAL A 277 -8.98 -13.27 -24.04
C VAL A 277 -8.89 -11.91 -24.73
N TYR A 278 -9.68 -11.75 -25.78
CA TYR A 278 -9.88 -10.49 -26.47
C TYR A 278 -11.20 -9.87 -26.02
N ILE A 279 -11.18 -8.57 -25.76
CA ILE A 279 -12.35 -7.75 -25.45
C ILE A 279 -12.33 -6.48 -26.28
N TYR A 280 -13.51 -5.99 -26.69
CA TYR A 280 -13.63 -4.68 -27.29
C TYR A 280 -13.54 -3.60 -26.22
N SER A 281 -12.70 -2.57 -26.42
CA SER A 281 -12.58 -1.41 -25.57
C SER A 281 -12.69 -0.12 -26.37
N PRO A 282 -13.70 0.72 -26.11
CA PRO A 282 -13.82 2.03 -26.76
C PRO A 282 -12.81 3.05 -26.24
N ILE A 283 -12.04 2.67 -25.21
CA ILE A 283 -11.02 3.49 -24.57
C ILE A 283 -9.67 3.00 -25.08
N LYS A 284 -8.80 3.93 -25.52
CA LYS A 284 -7.42 3.58 -25.87
C LYS A 284 -6.71 3.05 -24.65
N LEU A 285 -6.23 1.82 -24.75
CA LEU A 285 -5.49 1.12 -23.72
C LEU A 285 -4.01 1.01 -24.10
N THR A 286 -3.16 0.80 -23.12
CA THR A 286 -1.75 0.54 -23.33
C THR A 286 -1.33 -0.73 -22.60
N LYS A 287 -0.23 -1.32 -23.06
CA LYS A 287 0.34 -2.50 -22.40
C LYS A 287 0.58 -2.23 -20.92
N TYR A 288 0.14 -3.16 -20.08
CA TYR A 288 0.15 -3.13 -18.63
C TYR A 288 -0.89 -2.22 -17.96
N ASP A 289 -1.78 -1.58 -18.70
CA ASP A 289 -2.99 -1.07 -18.08
C ASP A 289 -3.75 -2.22 -17.40
N MET A 290 -4.44 -1.91 -16.35
CA MET A 290 -5.18 -2.90 -15.54
C MET A 290 -6.67 -2.66 -15.67
N ILE A 291 -7.44 -3.74 -15.59
CA ILE A 291 -8.89 -3.67 -15.58
C ILE A 291 -9.45 -4.33 -14.32
N ARG A 292 -10.50 -3.74 -13.81
CA ARG A 292 -11.25 -4.23 -12.64
C ARG A 292 -12.74 -4.21 -12.90
N LEU A 293 -13.45 -5.14 -12.27
CA LEU A 293 -14.90 -5.26 -12.34
C LEU A 293 -15.53 -4.24 -11.41
N VAL A 294 -16.44 -3.43 -11.94
CA VAL A 294 -17.27 -2.50 -11.15
C VAL A 294 -18.41 -3.29 -10.53
N ARG A 295 -18.54 -3.23 -9.21
CA ARG A 295 -19.64 -3.87 -8.45
C ARG A 295 -20.84 -2.97 -8.30
#